data_d2f007eb30e8b7fe4731dc7e61d4f77e
#
_entry.id   d2f007eb30e8b7fe4731dc7e61d4f77e
#
_cell.length_a   1.000
_cell.length_b   1.000
_cell.length_c   1.000
_cell.angle_alpha   90.00
_cell.angle_beta   90.00
_cell.angle_gamma   90.00
#
_symmetry.space_group_name_H-M   'P 1'
#
loop_
_entity.id
_entity.type
_entity.pdbx_description
1 polymer ?
#
loop_
_entity_poly.entity_id
_entity_poly.type
_entity_poly.pdbx_seq_one_letter_code
_entity_poly.pdbx_strand_id
1 'polypeptide(L)'
;MIYGIGTDIVSLKRNIRLNKKFGLAFAQRILSPEELLEFPQAGKPVNYLAKRFAAKEAFAKAVGTGIRGVVSFRNIGVGHDALGKPELFFAPALTKWLEEQGIRSCHLSMSDEEDTVMAFVIAEK
;
A
#
# COMPACT_ATOMS: atom_id res chain seq x y z
N MET A 1 21.81 5.08 0.51
CA MET A 1 21.63 5.20 1.97
C MET A 1 20.15 5.05 2.31
N ILE A 2 19.88 4.30 3.36
CA ILE A 2 18.49 4.12 3.81
C ILE A 2 17.96 5.43 4.38
N TYR A 3 16.82 5.88 3.86
CA TYR A 3 16.08 7.02 4.42
C TYR A 3 15.22 6.56 5.60
N GLY A 4 14.51 5.46 5.44
CA GLY A 4 13.67 4.93 6.49
C GLY A 4 13.14 3.54 6.15
N ILE A 5 12.59 2.89 7.17
CA ILE A 5 11.99 1.57 7.04
C ILE A 5 10.60 1.59 7.67
N GLY A 6 9.71 0.77 7.15
CA GLY A 6 8.36 0.67 7.69
C GLY A 6 7.83 -0.75 7.56
N THR A 7 7.07 -1.15 8.54
CA THR A 7 6.38 -2.43 8.54
C THR A 7 4.94 -2.22 8.94
N ASP A 8 4.08 -3.11 8.46
CA ASP A 8 2.70 -3.15 8.91
C ASP A 8 2.21 -4.59 8.88
N ILE A 9 1.32 -4.90 9.79
CA ILE A 9 0.71 -6.22 9.91
C ILE A 9 -0.79 -6.03 10.07
N VAL A 10 -1.58 -6.76 9.28
CA VAL A 10 -3.04 -6.64 9.31
C VAL A 10 -3.69 -8.00 9.39
N SER A 11 -4.85 -8.04 10.04
CA SER A 11 -5.68 -9.21 10.15
C SER A 11 -6.70 -9.23 9.00
N LEU A 12 -6.83 -10.37 8.33
CA LEU A 12 -7.85 -10.57 7.31
C LEU A 12 -9.26 -10.50 7.90
N LYS A 13 -9.43 -11.00 9.12
CA LYS A 13 -10.73 -10.95 9.82
C LYS A 13 -11.19 -9.51 10.02
N ARG A 14 -10.28 -8.63 10.41
CA ARG A 14 -10.57 -7.21 10.56
C ARG A 14 -11.00 -6.60 9.22
N ASN A 15 -10.30 -6.93 8.14
CA ASN A 15 -10.62 -6.44 6.81
C ASN A 15 -11.97 -6.96 6.32
N ILE A 16 -12.31 -8.22 6.62
CA ILE A 16 -13.64 -8.78 6.32
C ILE A 16 -14.73 -7.93 6.99
N ARG A 17 -14.56 -7.61 8.28
CA ARG A 17 -15.52 -6.80 9.03
C ARG A 17 -15.66 -5.40 8.43
N LEU A 18 -14.55 -4.77 8.09
CA LEU A 18 -14.57 -3.44 7.49
C LEU A 18 -15.25 -3.45 6.12
N ASN A 19 -14.96 -4.46 5.31
CA ASN A 19 -15.56 -4.60 3.99
C ASN A 19 -17.07 -4.83 4.07
N LYS A 20 -17.53 -5.65 5.01
CA LYS A 20 -18.96 -5.87 5.23
C LYS A 20 -19.66 -4.61 5.75
N LYS A 21 -19.01 -3.87 6.64
CA LYS A 21 -19.58 -2.66 7.25
C LYS A 21 -19.64 -1.49 6.29
N PHE A 22 -18.58 -1.27 5.50
CA PHE A 22 -18.44 -0.08 4.67
C PHE A 22 -18.55 -0.35 3.16
N GLY A 23 -18.50 -1.61 2.74
CA GLY A 23 -18.64 -2.00 1.34
C GLY A 23 -17.64 -1.31 0.43
N LEU A 24 -18.11 -0.83 -0.71
CA LEU A 24 -17.29 -0.16 -1.72
C LEU A 24 -16.63 1.12 -1.18
N ALA A 25 -17.25 1.78 -0.20
CA ALA A 25 -16.70 3.01 0.38
C ALA A 25 -15.32 2.76 1.00
N PHE A 26 -15.13 1.59 1.65
CA PHE A 26 -13.82 1.23 2.21
C PHE A 26 -12.77 1.06 1.11
N ALA A 27 -13.13 0.33 0.04
CA ALA A 27 -12.23 0.17 -1.11
C ALA A 27 -11.86 1.51 -1.72
N GLN A 28 -12.82 2.41 -1.87
CA GLN A 28 -12.58 3.74 -2.42
C GLN A 28 -11.64 4.59 -1.56
N ARG A 29 -11.60 4.34 -0.25
CA ARG A 29 -10.69 5.06 0.65
C ARG A 29 -9.25 4.62 0.52
N ILE A 30 -9.01 3.32 0.32
CA ILE A 30 -7.66 2.76 0.40
C ILE A 30 -7.03 2.42 -0.94
N LEU A 31 -7.80 2.42 -2.02
CA LEU A 31 -7.26 2.07 -3.34
C LEU A 31 -6.97 3.31 -4.17
N SER A 32 -5.90 3.23 -4.98
CA SER A 32 -5.62 4.23 -6.00
C SER A 32 -6.64 4.10 -7.13
N PRO A 33 -6.77 5.12 -8.01
CA PRO A 33 -7.67 5.02 -9.16
C PRO A 33 -7.42 3.77 -10.03
N GLU A 34 -6.16 3.43 -10.26
CA GLU A 34 -5.78 2.25 -11.06
C GLU A 34 -6.20 0.95 -10.37
N GLU A 35 -6.00 0.88 -9.06
CA GLU A 35 -6.40 -0.29 -8.27
C GLU A 35 -7.91 -0.46 -8.23
N LEU A 36 -8.65 0.64 -8.18
CA LEU A 36 -10.11 0.60 -8.23
C LEU A 36 -10.62 -0.01 -9.53
N LEU A 37 -9.92 0.21 -10.64
CA LEU A 37 -10.27 -0.41 -11.92
C LEU A 37 -10.05 -1.92 -11.92
N GLU A 38 -9.03 -2.39 -11.20
CA GLU A 38 -8.74 -3.82 -11.09
C GLU A 38 -9.62 -4.54 -10.08
N PHE A 39 -10.07 -3.85 -9.07
CA PHE A 39 -10.74 -4.43 -7.90
C PHE A 39 -11.93 -5.34 -8.25
N PRO A 40 -12.81 -5.00 -9.22
CA PRO A 40 -13.92 -5.87 -9.57
C PRO A 40 -13.52 -7.27 -10.05
N GLN A 41 -12.30 -7.42 -10.58
CA GLN A 41 -11.80 -8.71 -11.05
C GLN A 41 -10.98 -9.47 -9.99
N ALA A 42 -10.87 -8.92 -8.77
CA ALA A 42 -10.09 -9.57 -7.73
C ALA A 42 -10.79 -10.86 -7.28
N GLY A 43 -10.08 -11.98 -7.37
CA GLY A 43 -10.61 -13.29 -6.97
C GLY A 43 -10.83 -13.39 -5.46
N LYS A 44 -9.99 -12.68 -4.68
CA LYS A 44 -10.07 -12.60 -3.22
C LYS A 44 -10.08 -11.15 -2.80
N PRO A 45 -11.26 -10.47 -2.80
CA PRO A 45 -11.32 -9.03 -2.53
C PRO A 45 -10.76 -8.61 -1.19
N VAL A 46 -11.01 -9.38 -0.13
CA VAL A 46 -10.51 -9.07 1.21
C VAL A 46 -8.99 -9.11 1.25
N ASN A 47 -8.38 -10.14 0.65
CA ASN A 47 -6.93 -10.25 0.57
C ASN A 47 -6.33 -9.12 -0.26
N TYR A 48 -6.98 -8.78 -1.36
CA TYR A 48 -6.56 -7.67 -2.22
C TYR A 48 -6.49 -6.37 -1.43
N LEU A 49 -7.55 -6.06 -0.69
CA LEU A 49 -7.63 -4.85 0.13
C LEU A 49 -6.61 -4.87 1.27
N ALA A 50 -6.51 -5.99 1.98
CA ALA A 50 -5.60 -6.12 3.12
C ALA A 50 -4.13 -5.93 2.71
N LYS A 51 -3.72 -6.52 1.59
CA LYS A 51 -2.36 -6.40 1.09
C LYS A 51 -2.03 -4.95 0.73
N ARG A 52 -2.93 -4.28 0.06
CA ARG A 52 -2.71 -2.89 -0.33
C ARG A 52 -2.74 -1.95 0.87
N PHE A 53 -3.64 -2.19 1.80
CA PHE A 53 -3.66 -1.42 3.05
C PHE A 53 -2.32 -1.55 3.79
N ALA A 54 -1.84 -2.78 3.99
CA ALA A 54 -0.57 -3.03 4.70
C ALA A 54 0.62 -2.38 3.98
N ALA A 55 0.69 -2.51 2.67
CA ALA A 55 1.78 -1.93 1.88
C ALA A 55 1.84 -0.41 2.00
N LYS A 56 0.68 0.25 1.96
CA LYS A 56 0.60 1.71 2.01
C LYS A 56 0.91 2.24 3.40
N GLU A 57 0.45 1.55 4.44
CA GLU A 57 0.80 1.88 5.82
C GLU A 57 2.30 1.71 6.07
N ALA A 58 2.88 0.61 5.58
CA ALA A 58 4.33 0.37 5.71
C ALA A 58 5.13 1.45 4.98
N PHE A 59 4.69 1.85 3.79
CA PHE A 59 5.32 2.95 3.05
C PHE A 59 5.27 4.25 3.85
N ALA A 60 4.11 4.59 4.37
CA ALA A 60 3.92 5.83 5.12
C ALA A 60 4.82 5.87 6.36
N LYS A 61 5.03 4.73 7.01
CA LYS A 61 5.98 4.62 8.13
C LYS A 61 7.42 4.78 7.66
N ALA A 62 7.77 4.18 6.52
CA ALA A 62 9.13 4.27 5.97
C ALA A 62 9.53 5.72 5.65
N VAL A 63 8.61 6.53 5.14
CA VAL A 63 8.89 7.94 4.86
C VAL A 63 8.68 8.83 6.07
N GLY A 64 8.17 8.30 7.17
CA GLY A 64 8.12 8.98 8.47
C GLY A 64 6.91 9.85 8.72
N THR A 65 5.98 9.95 7.77
CA THR A 65 4.84 10.86 7.90
C THR A 65 3.57 10.20 8.44
N GLY A 66 3.43 8.88 8.27
CA GLY A 66 2.13 8.25 8.34
C GLY A 66 1.27 8.70 7.16
N ILE A 67 0.03 8.19 7.10
CA ILE A 67 -0.92 8.61 6.06
C ILE A 67 -1.37 10.04 6.38
N ARG A 68 -0.87 10.98 5.60
CA ARG A 68 -1.09 12.42 5.83
C ARG A 68 -0.78 13.21 4.57
N GLY A 69 -1.63 14.18 4.23
CA GLY A 69 -1.38 15.09 3.11
C GLY A 69 -1.17 14.35 1.80
N VAL A 70 -0.06 14.62 1.14
CA VAL A 70 0.29 13.99 -0.14
C VAL A 70 0.58 12.49 -0.01
N VAL A 71 0.96 12.04 1.19
CA VAL A 71 1.13 10.62 1.51
C VAL A 71 -0.25 10.07 1.86
N SER A 72 -1.05 9.79 0.85
CA SER A 72 -2.43 9.33 0.99
C SER A 72 -2.59 7.96 0.33
N PHE A 73 -3.59 7.21 0.77
CA PHE A 73 -3.88 5.91 0.17
C PHE A 73 -4.07 6.01 -1.35
N ARG A 74 -4.74 7.05 -1.82
CA ARG A 74 -5.05 7.22 -3.24
C ARG A 74 -3.81 7.54 -4.08
N ASN A 75 -2.80 8.15 -3.49
CA ASN A 75 -1.57 8.52 -4.19
C ASN A 75 -0.54 7.40 -4.22
N ILE A 76 -0.81 6.30 -3.52
CA ILE A 76 0.07 5.13 -3.45
C ILE A 76 -0.63 3.97 -4.13
N GLY A 77 0.07 3.28 -5.04
CA GLY A 77 -0.45 2.09 -5.66
C GLY A 77 0.52 0.92 -5.53
N VAL A 78 -0.01 -0.28 -5.62
CA VAL A 78 0.78 -1.52 -5.62
C VAL A 78 0.56 -2.22 -6.95
N GLY A 79 1.64 -2.42 -7.68
CA GLY A 79 1.66 -3.21 -8.90
C GLY A 79 2.57 -4.42 -8.73
N HIS A 80 2.80 -5.13 -9.81
CA HIS A 80 3.67 -6.31 -9.82
C HIS A 80 4.49 -6.29 -11.11
N ASP A 81 5.75 -6.72 -11.01
CA ASP A 81 6.59 -6.86 -12.20
C ASP A 81 6.24 -8.16 -12.95
N ALA A 82 6.98 -8.43 -14.02
CA ALA A 82 6.76 -9.61 -14.86
C ALA A 82 6.91 -10.94 -14.10
N LEU A 83 7.66 -10.94 -13.00
CA LEU A 83 7.89 -12.12 -12.17
C LEU A 83 6.92 -12.20 -10.98
N GLY A 84 6.02 -11.23 -10.84
CA GLY A 84 5.06 -11.18 -9.74
C GLY A 84 5.57 -10.47 -8.50
N LYS A 85 6.77 -9.87 -8.55
CA LYS A 85 7.32 -9.12 -7.43
C LYS A 85 6.50 -7.85 -7.23
N PRO A 86 6.04 -7.56 -5.98
CA PRO A 86 5.28 -6.34 -5.74
C PRO A 86 6.15 -5.09 -5.86
N GLU A 87 5.56 -4.06 -6.43
CA GLU A 87 6.20 -2.76 -6.63
C GLU A 87 5.25 -1.65 -6.20
N LEU A 88 5.84 -0.56 -5.68
CA LEU A 88 5.08 0.65 -5.38
C LEU A 88 5.12 1.60 -6.57
N PHE A 89 4.01 2.22 -6.85
CA PHE A 89 3.95 3.33 -7.79
C PHE A 89 3.20 4.50 -7.15
N PHE A 90 3.43 5.71 -7.65
CA PHE A 90 2.96 6.91 -6.97
C PHE A 90 2.32 7.88 -7.94
N ALA A 91 1.30 8.59 -7.47
CA ALA A 91 0.74 9.72 -8.20
C ALA A 91 1.80 10.82 -8.36
N PRO A 92 1.72 11.66 -9.41
CA PRO A 92 2.74 12.69 -9.66
C PRO A 92 3.04 13.60 -8.48
N ALA A 93 2.03 13.99 -7.72
CA ALA A 93 2.24 14.85 -6.54
C ALA A 93 3.10 14.18 -5.48
N LEU A 94 2.91 12.87 -5.26
CA LEU A 94 3.70 12.12 -4.29
C LEU A 94 5.12 11.88 -4.82
N THR A 95 5.27 11.59 -6.11
CA THR A 95 6.59 11.46 -6.73
C THR A 95 7.41 12.74 -6.54
N LYS A 96 6.79 13.89 -6.75
CA LYS A 96 7.44 15.18 -6.55
C LYS A 96 7.88 15.36 -5.09
N TRP A 97 7.01 15.02 -4.16
CA TRP A 97 7.33 15.11 -2.73
C TRP A 97 8.50 14.21 -2.36
N LEU A 98 8.53 12.98 -2.88
CA LEU A 98 9.63 12.04 -2.64
C LEU A 98 10.95 12.61 -3.15
N GLU A 99 10.95 13.19 -4.35
CA GLU A 99 12.13 13.83 -4.91
C GLU A 99 12.62 14.98 -4.02
N GLU A 100 11.69 15.80 -3.52
CA GLU A 100 12.02 16.91 -2.61
C GLU A 100 12.65 16.41 -1.31
N GLN A 101 12.28 15.22 -0.85
CA GLN A 101 12.86 14.60 0.33
C GLN A 101 14.18 13.88 0.06
N GLY A 102 14.58 13.79 -1.21
CA GLY A 102 15.79 13.08 -1.60
C GLY A 102 15.62 11.57 -1.64
N ILE A 103 14.39 11.07 -1.66
CA ILE A 103 14.10 9.65 -1.72
C ILE A 103 14.09 9.22 -3.19
N ARG A 104 15.00 8.32 -3.57
CA ARG A 104 15.16 7.88 -4.96
C ARG A 104 14.40 6.60 -5.28
N SER A 105 14.28 5.71 -4.30
CA SER A 105 13.64 4.43 -4.53
C SER A 105 12.97 3.92 -3.27
N CYS A 106 11.93 3.12 -3.47
CA CYS A 106 11.24 2.43 -2.38
C CYS A 106 11.09 0.97 -2.77
N HIS A 107 11.41 0.09 -1.82
CA HIS A 107 11.35 -1.35 -2.01
C HIS A 107 10.26 -1.94 -1.13
N LEU A 108 9.49 -2.85 -1.68
CA LEU A 108 8.37 -3.47 -0.97
C LEU A 108 8.55 -4.99 -0.93
N SER A 109 8.36 -5.56 0.24
CA SER A 109 8.24 -7.00 0.42
C SER A 109 6.97 -7.29 1.18
N MET A 110 6.27 -8.35 0.82
CA MET A 110 5.01 -8.73 1.45
C MET A 110 5.02 -10.22 1.74
N SER A 111 4.39 -10.58 2.86
CA SER A 111 4.20 -11.98 3.24
C SER A 111 2.80 -12.13 3.82
N ASP A 112 2.18 -13.26 3.55
CA ASP A 112 0.89 -13.56 4.13
C ASP A 112 0.83 -15.03 4.57
N GLU A 113 0.11 -15.27 5.65
CA GLU A 113 -0.09 -16.61 6.19
C GLU A 113 -1.41 -16.62 6.97
N GLU A 114 -2.29 -17.56 6.62
CA GLU A 114 -3.60 -17.73 7.26
C GLU A 114 -4.38 -16.42 7.34
N ASP A 115 -4.49 -15.84 8.53
CA ASP A 115 -5.29 -14.64 8.80
C ASP A 115 -4.47 -13.35 8.78
N THR A 116 -3.18 -13.43 8.43
CA THR A 116 -2.26 -12.31 8.59
C THR A 116 -1.57 -11.92 7.30
N VAL A 117 -1.51 -10.62 7.03
CA VAL A 117 -0.73 -10.04 5.94
C VAL A 117 0.30 -9.09 6.56
N MET A 118 1.54 -9.18 6.11
CA MET A 118 2.62 -8.31 6.54
C MET A 118 3.24 -7.61 5.33
N ALA A 119 3.59 -6.34 5.49
CA ALA A 119 4.33 -5.57 4.49
C ALA A 119 5.56 -4.94 5.13
N PHE A 120 6.63 -4.84 4.35
CA PHE A 120 7.87 -4.21 4.75
C PHE A 120 8.35 -3.31 3.62
N VAL A 121 8.69 -2.05 3.94
CA VAL A 121 9.15 -1.07 2.96
C VAL A 121 10.48 -0.49 3.39
N ILE A 122 11.40 -0.37 2.45
CA ILE A 122 12.65 0.38 2.62
C ILE A 122 12.62 1.56 1.66
N ALA A 123 12.77 2.75 2.18
CA ALA A 123 12.93 3.97 1.38
C ALA A 123 14.41 4.34 1.35
N GLU A 124 14.95 4.60 0.17
CA GLU A 124 16.36 4.92 -0.04
C GLU A 124 16.57 6.31 -0.61
N LYS A 125 17.62 6.96 -0.13
CA LYS A 125 18.18 8.16 -0.73
C LYS A 125 19.10 7.83 -1.89
#